data_297a6795ee362498a48944a26edaf645
#
_entry.id   297a6795ee362498a48944a26edaf645
#
_cell.length_a   1.000
_cell.length_b   1.000
_cell.length_c   1.000
_cell.angle_alpha   90.00
_cell.angle_beta   90.00
_cell.angle_gamma   90.00
#
_symmetry.space_group_name_H-M   'P 1'
#
loop_
_entity.id
_entity.type
_entity.pdbx_description
1 polymer ?
#
loop_
_entity_poly.entity_id
_entity_poly.type
_entity_poly.pdbx_seq_one_letter_code
_entity_poly.pdbx_strand_id
1 'polypeptide(L)'
;MTKPMAKRTKIGIIGCGWIADKMAITLQGTPQAEAYAIASRDINKAKSLAEQYNFQKAYGSYEELLADDNVELVYIATPHSHHYEHARMALLAGKHVLCEKAFTATTWQAEELIALAREKNLFITEAIWTRYMPLSQTINEILASGIIGTPKLLSANLCYPIGDRERLQKPELAGGALLDLGVYALNFAAMVFGTDIIKTTSCCAMLPTGVDGQNSITLQYADGKIAILHSSCMVMSDRMGIISGEKGHLIVENINNPERVRVVTTDYKEVAVYEAPTKITGYEYQVYASIEAIENGWLESPYMPHKETIRIMQQMDDLRKEWGIKYPADR
;
A
#
# COMPACT_ATOMS: atom_id res chain seq x y z
N MET A 1 -11.14 21.69 -34.53
CA MET A 1 -11.90 21.63 -33.27
C MET A 1 -11.04 20.91 -32.24
N THR A 2 -10.45 21.62 -31.30
CA THR A 2 -9.70 21.04 -30.18
C THR A 2 -10.69 20.26 -29.34
N LYS A 3 -10.46 18.93 -29.15
CA LYS A 3 -11.19 18.13 -28.16
C LYS A 3 -11.17 18.89 -26.82
N PRO A 4 -12.32 19.05 -26.13
CA PRO A 4 -12.30 19.65 -24.81
C PRO A 4 -11.29 18.87 -23.96
N MET A 5 -10.41 19.56 -23.25
CA MET A 5 -9.48 18.93 -22.32
C MET A 5 -10.34 18.16 -21.30
N ALA A 6 -10.05 16.86 -21.14
CA ALA A 6 -10.73 16.05 -20.14
C ALA A 6 -10.58 16.72 -18.77
N LYS A 7 -11.64 16.72 -17.98
CA LYS A 7 -11.61 17.23 -16.59
C LYS A 7 -10.50 16.51 -15.83
N ARG A 8 -9.63 17.24 -15.17
CA ARG A 8 -8.59 16.68 -14.29
C ARG A 8 -9.13 16.64 -12.86
N THR A 9 -8.93 15.51 -12.20
CA THR A 9 -9.32 15.35 -10.79
C THR A 9 -8.36 16.17 -9.92
N LYS A 10 -8.92 17.08 -9.11
CA LYS A 10 -8.15 17.93 -8.19
C LYS A 10 -7.81 17.17 -6.93
N ILE A 11 -6.52 16.93 -6.71
CA ILE A 11 -6.01 16.14 -5.60
C ILE A 11 -5.40 17.05 -4.54
N GLY A 12 -5.85 16.86 -3.29
CA GLY A 12 -5.26 17.45 -2.10
C GLY A 12 -4.36 16.45 -1.38
N ILE A 13 -3.21 16.89 -0.86
CA ILE A 13 -2.30 16.04 -0.07
C ILE A 13 -2.32 16.52 1.39
N ILE A 14 -2.59 15.61 2.32
CA ILE A 14 -2.45 15.82 3.76
C ILE A 14 -1.13 15.22 4.23
N GLY A 15 -0.22 16.08 4.70
CA GLY A 15 1.16 15.75 5.11
C GLY A 15 2.19 16.25 4.11
N CYS A 16 3.41 16.54 4.61
CA CYS A 16 4.54 17.04 3.83
C CYS A 16 5.82 16.24 4.11
N GLY A 17 5.67 14.91 4.24
CA GLY A 17 6.77 13.97 4.42
C GLY A 17 7.32 13.45 3.09
N TRP A 18 8.26 12.50 3.18
CA TRP A 18 8.89 11.86 2.01
C TRP A 18 7.87 11.27 1.02
N ILE A 19 6.80 10.64 1.49
CA ILE A 19 5.81 10.03 0.59
C ILE A 19 4.93 11.07 -0.09
N ALA A 20 4.67 12.21 0.57
CA ALA A 20 4.00 13.36 -0.04
C ALA A 20 4.83 13.95 -1.18
N ASP A 21 6.16 14.05 -1.01
CA ASP A 21 7.10 14.46 -2.07
C ASP A 21 7.03 13.50 -3.26
N LYS A 22 7.03 12.18 -3.04
CA LYS A 22 6.89 11.18 -4.11
C LYS A 22 5.55 11.29 -4.85
N MET A 23 4.45 11.49 -4.11
CA MET A 23 3.14 11.70 -4.72
C MET A 23 3.11 13.02 -5.52
N ALA A 24 3.71 14.09 -5.03
CA ALA A 24 3.80 15.34 -5.76
C ALA A 24 4.51 15.19 -7.12
N ILE A 25 5.65 14.47 -7.15
CA ILE A 25 6.34 14.11 -8.41
C ILE A 25 5.41 13.29 -9.32
N THR A 26 4.72 12.31 -8.75
CA THR A 26 3.77 11.46 -9.51
C THR A 26 2.70 12.29 -10.19
N LEU A 27 2.07 13.21 -9.46
CA LEU A 27 0.98 14.05 -9.98
C LEU A 27 1.43 14.96 -11.13
N GLN A 28 2.69 15.43 -11.13
CA GLN A 28 3.24 16.22 -12.25
C GLN A 28 3.25 15.44 -13.57
N GLY A 29 3.46 14.13 -13.50
CA GLY A 29 3.48 13.26 -14.69
C GLY A 29 2.15 12.57 -14.99
N THR A 30 1.09 12.80 -14.21
CA THR A 30 -0.23 12.15 -14.32
C THR A 30 -1.24 13.06 -14.99
N PRO A 31 -1.54 12.90 -16.31
CA PRO A 31 -2.37 13.86 -17.07
C PRO A 31 -3.80 14.02 -16.54
N GLN A 32 -4.40 12.98 -15.95
CA GLN A 32 -5.77 12.99 -15.41
C GLN A 32 -5.86 13.64 -14.03
N ALA A 33 -4.73 13.83 -13.34
CA ALA A 33 -4.66 14.40 -12.00
C ALA A 33 -4.19 15.85 -12.04
N GLU A 34 -4.63 16.64 -11.09
CA GLU A 34 -4.14 17.99 -10.83
C GLU A 34 -3.60 18.06 -9.41
N ALA A 35 -2.32 18.40 -9.26
CA ALA A 35 -1.70 18.73 -7.98
C ALA A 35 -2.30 20.05 -7.47
N TYR A 36 -3.48 19.98 -6.82
CA TYR A 36 -4.28 21.16 -6.54
C TYR A 36 -3.91 21.81 -5.20
N ALA A 37 -3.88 21.04 -4.12
CA ALA A 37 -3.63 21.57 -2.78
C ALA A 37 -2.71 20.66 -1.97
N ILE A 38 -1.96 21.26 -1.03
CA ILE A 38 -1.17 20.54 -0.06
C ILE A 38 -1.30 21.19 1.32
N ALA A 39 -1.39 20.40 2.37
CA ALA A 39 -1.53 20.89 3.74
C ALA A 39 -0.51 20.29 4.71
N SER A 40 -0.04 21.12 5.63
CA SER A 40 0.83 20.74 6.75
C SER A 40 0.51 21.60 7.96
N ARG A 41 0.70 21.04 9.17
CA ARG A 41 0.68 21.81 10.42
C ARG A 41 1.76 22.91 10.46
N ASP A 42 2.77 22.80 9.61
CA ASP A 42 3.76 23.84 9.34
C ASP A 42 3.50 24.40 7.94
N ILE A 43 2.90 25.57 7.87
CA ILE A 43 2.55 26.25 6.61
C ILE A 43 3.77 26.49 5.71
N ASN A 44 4.97 26.67 6.28
CA ASN A 44 6.17 26.91 5.48
C ASN A 44 6.58 25.65 4.72
N LYS A 45 6.41 24.46 5.31
CA LYS A 45 6.60 23.18 4.60
C LYS A 45 5.59 23.02 3.47
N ALA A 46 4.32 23.33 3.72
CA ALA A 46 3.30 23.25 2.69
C ALA A 46 3.59 24.23 1.52
N LYS A 47 3.96 25.46 1.82
CA LYS A 47 4.33 26.46 0.79
C LYS A 47 5.56 26.04 -0.02
N SER A 48 6.60 25.52 0.65
CA SER A 48 7.82 25.05 -0.03
C SER A 48 7.53 23.93 -1.03
N LEU A 49 6.74 22.91 -0.64
CA LEU A 49 6.35 21.83 -1.55
C LEU A 49 5.38 22.31 -2.63
N ALA A 50 4.46 23.23 -2.30
CA ALA A 50 3.55 23.80 -3.28
C ALA A 50 4.30 24.57 -4.37
N GLU A 51 5.29 25.37 -4.01
CA GLU A 51 6.14 26.09 -4.95
C GLU A 51 6.98 25.12 -5.80
N GLN A 52 7.61 24.13 -5.15
CA GLN A 52 8.47 23.16 -5.82
C GLN A 52 7.72 22.32 -6.87
N TYR A 53 6.47 21.94 -6.59
CA TYR A 53 5.65 21.06 -7.42
C TYR A 53 4.42 21.73 -8.03
N ASN A 54 4.38 23.06 -8.07
CA ASN A 54 3.32 23.87 -8.69
C ASN A 54 1.90 23.52 -8.21
N PHE A 55 1.71 23.26 -6.91
CA PHE A 55 0.37 23.19 -6.33
C PHE A 55 -0.26 24.57 -6.36
N GLN A 56 -1.55 24.64 -6.66
CA GLN A 56 -2.25 25.93 -6.69
C GLN A 56 -2.44 26.55 -5.30
N LYS A 57 -2.54 25.69 -4.26
CA LYS A 57 -2.81 26.11 -2.90
C LYS A 57 -1.95 25.38 -1.87
N ALA A 58 -1.57 26.09 -0.82
CA ALA A 58 -0.90 25.57 0.37
C ALA A 58 -1.68 26.01 1.60
N TYR A 59 -1.98 25.06 2.50
CA TYR A 59 -2.76 25.30 3.70
C TYR A 59 -1.93 25.02 4.98
N GLY A 60 -2.21 25.79 6.04
CA GLY A 60 -1.57 25.66 7.34
C GLY A 60 -2.23 24.64 8.28
N SER A 61 -3.42 24.17 7.91
CA SER A 61 -4.15 23.12 8.61
C SER A 61 -4.81 22.15 7.63
N TYR A 62 -5.16 20.97 8.11
CA TYR A 62 -5.85 19.97 7.30
C TYR A 62 -7.32 20.34 7.10
N GLU A 63 -7.91 21.01 8.11
CA GLU A 63 -9.27 21.54 8.07
C GLU A 63 -9.45 22.56 6.94
N GLU A 64 -8.48 23.47 6.75
CA GLU A 64 -8.51 24.46 5.66
C GLU A 64 -8.49 23.79 4.28
N LEU A 65 -7.65 22.74 4.08
CA LEU A 65 -7.64 21.97 2.83
C LEU A 65 -8.95 21.25 2.61
N LEU A 66 -9.50 20.64 3.66
CA LEU A 66 -10.74 19.88 3.57
C LEU A 66 -11.98 20.76 3.36
N ALA A 67 -11.94 22.02 3.79
CA ALA A 67 -12.98 23.01 3.56
C ALA A 67 -12.96 23.57 2.12
N ASP A 68 -11.94 23.30 1.32
CA ASP A 68 -11.91 23.73 -0.09
C ASP A 68 -12.76 22.79 -0.96
N ASP A 69 -13.89 23.31 -1.46
CA ASP A 69 -14.82 22.56 -2.30
C ASP A 69 -14.21 22.05 -3.61
N ASN A 70 -13.11 22.64 -4.06
CA ASN A 70 -12.43 22.19 -5.27
C ASN A 70 -11.61 20.92 -5.08
N VAL A 71 -11.23 20.54 -3.85
CA VAL A 71 -10.54 19.27 -3.58
C VAL A 71 -11.53 18.13 -3.76
N GLU A 72 -11.26 17.19 -4.68
CA GLU A 72 -12.11 16.05 -4.98
C GLU A 72 -11.60 14.77 -4.31
N LEU A 73 -10.29 14.50 -4.41
CA LEU A 73 -9.61 13.34 -3.82
C LEU A 73 -8.53 13.81 -2.85
N VAL A 74 -8.51 13.24 -1.64
CA VAL A 74 -7.49 13.52 -0.63
C VAL A 74 -6.54 12.34 -0.51
N TYR A 75 -5.26 12.59 -0.72
CA TYR A 75 -4.19 11.64 -0.43
C TYR A 75 -3.68 11.84 0.98
N ILE A 76 -3.80 10.79 1.82
CA ILE A 76 -3.33 10.82 3.21
C ILE A 76 -1.88 10.32 3.26
N ALA A 77 -0.94 11.22 3.57
CA ALA A 77 0.50 11.01 3.55
C ALA A 77 1.16 11.23 4.93
N THR A 78 0.43 10.96 5.98
CA THR A 78 0.87 11.10 7.38
C THR A 78 1.41 9.78 7.95
N PRO A 79 1.97 9.71 9.17
CA PRO A 79 2.33 8.45 9.81
C PRO A 79 1.11 7.54 10.06
N HIS A 80 1.33 6.22 10.13
CA HIS A 80 0.27 5.20 10.28
C HIS A 80 -0.75 5.50 11.37
N SER A 81 -0.31 5.96 12.55
CA SER A 81 -1.18 6.29 13.68
C SER A 81 -2.19 7.41 13.41
N HIS A 82 -1.95 8.22 12.39
CA HIS A 82 -2.79 9.37 12.05
C HIS A 82 -3.69 9.11 10.82
N HIS A 83 -3.51 7.98 10.13
CA HIS A 83 -4.30 7.67 8.93
C HIS A 83 -5.80 7.66 9.21
N TYR A 84 -6.20 6.98 10.29
CA TYR A 84 -7.60 6.89 10.69
C TYR A 84 -8.24 8.27 10.90
N GLU A 85 -7.62 9.11 11.72
CA GLU A 85 -8.17 10.44 12.03
C GLU A 85 -8.28 11.30 10.77
N HIS A 86 -7.21 11.39 9.98
CA HIS A 86 -7.19 12.24 8.78
C HIS A 86 -8.10 11.72 7.67
N ALA A 87 -8.18 10.41 7.45
CA ALA A 87 -9.11 9.83 6.49
C ALA A 87 -10.57 10.05 6.94
N ARG A 88 -10.86 9.92 8.24
CA ARG A 88 -12.18 10.19 8.81
C ARG A 88 -12.59 11.65 8.62
N MET A 89 -11.67 12.60 8.89
CA MET A 89 -11.90 14.03 8.65
C MET A 89 -12.22 14.30 7.17
N ALA A 90 -11.48 13.69 6.24
CA ALA A 90 -11.70 13.85 4.81
C ALA A 90 -13.07 13.30 4.37
N LEU A 91 -13.47 12.12 4.84
CA LEU A 91 -14.78 11.54 4.56
C LEU A 91 -15.93 12.39 5.13
N LEU A 92 -15.77 12.91 6.34
CA LEU A 92 -16.77 13.82 6.95
C LEU A 92 -16.91 15.13 6.20
N ALA A 93 -15.82 15.61 5.57
CA ALA A 93 -15.82 16.78 4.69
C ALA A 93 -16.31 16.47 3.25
N GLY A 94 -16.81 15.25 3.00
CA GLY A 94 -17.34 14.86 1.68
C GLY A 94 -16.27 14.63 0.61
N LYS A 95 -15.02 14.31 1.01
CA LYS A 95 -13.92 14.06 0.07
C LYS A 95 -13.69 12.56 -0.11
N HIS A 96 -13.37 12.14 -1.35
CA HIS A 96 -12.82 10.82 -1.64
C HIS A 96 -11.43 10.67 -1.03
N VAL A 97 -11.00 9.43 -0.72
CA VAL A 97 -9.75 9.19 0.02
C VAL A 97 -8.90 8.11 -0.64
N LEU A 98 -7.63 8.43 -0.86
CA LEU A 98 -6.54 7.49 -1.11
C LEU A 98 -5.60 7.54 0.09
N CYS A 99 -5.61 6.51 0.94
CA CYS A 99 -4.88 6.49 2.21
C CYS A 99 -3.64 5.61 2.14
N GLU A 100 -2.48 6.15 2.54
CA GLU A 100 -1.25 5.37 2.58
C GLU A 100 -1.37 4.09 3.41
N LYS A 101 -0.53 3.13 3.04
CA LYS A 101 -0.37 1.85 3.76
C LYS A 101 0.54 2.05 5.02
N ALA A 102 0.46 1.25 6.06
CA ALA A 102 -0.70 0.39 6.36
C ALA A 102 -1.94 1.26 6.53
N PHE A 103 -3.08 0.78 6.06
CA PHE A 103 -4.29 1.60 5.94
C PHE A 103 -4.66 2.33 7.23
N THR A 104 -4.56 1.63 8.36
CA THR A 104 -4.77 2.15 9.71
C THR A 104 -3.80 1.48 10.69
N ALA A 105 -3.84 1.86 11.96
CA ALA A 105 -3.07 1.20 13.00
C ALA A 105 -3.71 -0.13 13.46
N THR A 106 -5.03 -0.27 13.32
CA THR A 106 -5.81 -1.43 13.79
C THR A 106 -6.98 -1.74 12.85
N THR A 107 -7.47 -2.97 12.90
CA THR A 107 -8.61 -3.44 12.08
C THR A 107 -9.89 -2.66 12.34
N TRP A 108 -10.23 -2.38 13.61
CA TRP A 108 -11.46 -1.67 13.92
C TRP A 108 -11.51 -0.26 13.31
N GLN A 109 -10.34 0.40 13.20
CA GLN A 109 -10.24 1.70 12.53
C GLN A 109 -10.52 1.58 11.03
N ALA A 110 -10.01 0.52 10.39
CA ALA A 110 -10.27 0.25 8.98
C ALA A 110 -11.76 -0.03 8.72
N GLU A 111 -12.39 -0.84 9.56
CA GLU A 111 -13.81 -1.15 9.48
C GLU A 111 -14.68 0.09 9.63
N GLU A 112 -14.38 0.97 10.60
CA GLU A 112 -15.12 2.22 10.81
C GLU A 112 -14.97 3.18 9.63
N LEU A 113 -13.75 3.34 9.06
CA LEU A 113 -13.54 4.19 7.88
C LEU A 113 -14.31 3.68 6.67
N ILE A 114 -14.30 2.37 6.43
CA ILE A 114 -14.98 1.75 5.30
C ILE A 114 -16.52 1.88 5.47
N ALA A 115 -17.02 1.70 6.69
CA ALA A 115 -18.43 1.89 6.99
C ALA A 115 -18.85 3.36 6.77
N LEU A 116 -18.06 4.31 7.25
CA LEU A 116 -18.30 5.74 7.05
C LEU A 116 -18.26 6.13 5.56
N ALA A 117 -17.31 5.62 4.80
CA ALA A 117 -17.21 5.89 3.36
C ALA A 117 -18.47 5.39 2.62
N ARG A 118 -18.97 4.21 2.96
CA ARG A 118 -20.23 3.65 2.42
C ARG A 118 -21.43 4.50 2.80
N GLU A 119 -21.53 4.92 4.07
CA GLU A 119 -22.60 5.80 4.56
C GLU A 119 -22.64 7.12 3.77
N LYS A 120 -21.48 7.70 3.52
CA LYS A 120 -21.32 8.97 2.79
C LYS A 120 -21.35 8.82 1.27
N ASN A 121 -21.42 7.59 0.74
CA ASN A 121 -21.30 7.29 -0.69
C ASN A 121 -20.00 7.86 -1.30
N LEU A 122 -18.87 7.68 -0.61
CA LEU A 122 -17.56 8.16 -1.00
C LEU A 122 -16.61 7.00 -1.30
N PHE A 123 -15.73 7.20 -2.27
CA PHE A 123 -14.64 6.28 -2.55
C PHE A 123 -13.57 6.37 -1.46
N ILE A 124 -13.09 5.21 -0.99
CA ILE A 124 -11.89 5.10 -0.17
C ILE A 124 -11.11 3.85 -0.57
N THR A 125 -9.78 3.94 -0.62
CA THR A 125 -8.92 2.79 -0.85
C THR A 125 -7.57 2.93 -0.16
N GLU A 126 -6.94 1.79 0.11
CA GLU A 126 -5.58 1.71 0.61
C GLU A 126 -4.56 1.87 -0.53
N ALA A 127 -3.58 2.73 -0.32
CA ALA A 127 -2.48 3.00 -1.25
C ALA A 127 -1.36 1.94 -1.15
N ILE A 128 -1.71 0.66 -1.17
CA ILE A 128 -0.76 -0.44 -1.31
C ILE A 128 -0.36 -0.59 -2.78
N TRP A 129 0.45 0.33 -3.25
CA TRP A 129 0.77 0.60 -4.65
C TRP A 129 1.13 -0.63 -5.49
N THR A 130 1.78 -1.64 -4.89
CA THR A 130 2.15 -2.91 -5.56
C THR A 130 0.96 -3.59 -6.24
N ARG A 131 -0.23 -3.57 -5.63
CA ARG A 131 -1.43 -4.21 -6.18
C ARG A 131 -1.94 -3.56 -7.46
N TYR A 132 -1.63 -2.29 -7.66
CA TYR A 132 -2.08 -1.49 -8.80
C TYR A 132 -1.11 -1.57 -10.00
N MET A 133 0.10 -2.09 -9.80
CA MET A 133 1.12 -2.13 -10.85
C MET A 133 0.80 -3.15 -11.94
N PRO A 134 1.04 -2.81 -13.23
CA PRO A 134 0.78 -3.72 -14.35
C PRO A 134 1.47 -5.08 -14.20
N LEU A 135 2.73 -5.11 -13.76
CA LEU A 135 3.47 -6.35 -13.61
C LEU A 135 2.88 -7.28 -12.53
N SER A 136 2.19 -6.74 -11.53
CA SER A 136 1.43 -7.54 -10.56
C SER A 136 0.25 -8.25 -11.20
N GLN A 137 -0.40 -7.64 -12.19
CA GLN A 137 -1.44 -8.30 -12.99
C GLN A 137 -0.84 -9.38 -13.89
N THR A 138 0.30 -9.09 -14.53
CA THR A 138 1.04 -10.05 -15.35
C THR A 138 1.44 -11.32 -14.57
N ILE A 139 1.80 -11.21 -13.28
CA ILE A 139 2.07 -12.37 -12.43
C ILE A 139 0.85 -13.31 -12.39
N ASN A 140 -0.36 -12.77 -12.22
CA ASN A 140 -1.58 -13.57 -12.19
C ASN A 140 -1.86 -14.23 -13.53
N GLU A 141 -1.61 -13.54 -14.64
CA GLU A 141 -1.75 -14.09 -16.01
C GLU A 141 -0.76 -15.24 -16.26
N ILE A 142 0.50 -15.08 -15.83
CA ILE A 142 1.52 -16.12 -15.93
C ILE A 142 1.12 -17.35 -15.11
N LEU A 143 0.63 -17.18 -13.90
CA LEU A 143 0.15 -18.28 -13.05
C LEU A 143 -1.06 -18.97 -13.70
N ALA A 144 -2.00 -18.22 -14.23
CA ALA A 144 -3.18 -18.74 -14.91
C ALA A 144 -2.84 -19.53 -16.20
N SER A 145 -1.72 -19.20 -16.87
CA SER A 145 -1.24 -19.94 -18.05
C SER A 145 -0.80 -21.37 -17.74
N GLY A 146 -0.53 -21.68 -16.47
CA GLY A 146 -0.04 -22.98 -16.02
C GLY A 146 1.40 -23.31 -16.44
N ILE A 147 2.19 -22.31 -16.85
CA ILE A 147 3.57 -22.51 -17.31
C ILE A 147 4.48 -23.12 -16.23
N ILE A 148 4.25 -22.80 -14.95
CA ILE A 148 4.97 -23.42 -13.81
C ILE A 148 4.20 -24.60 -13.18
N GLY A 149 3.08 -25.04 -13.78
CA GLY A 149 2.17 -26.01 -13.16
C GLY A 149 1.40 -25.42 -11.98
N THR A 150 0.91 -26.25 -11.08
CA THR A 150 0.19 -25.83 -9.87
C THR A 150 1.18 -25.20 -8.88
N PRO A 151 1.02 -23.92 -8.49
CA PRO A 151 1.85 -23.32 -7.45
C PRO A 151 1.66 -24.03 -6.10
N LYS A 152 2.76 -24.29 -5.37
CA LYS A 152 2.76 -25.04 -4.09
C LYS A 152 3.44 -24.26 -2.97
N LEU A 153 4.53 -23.57 -3.29
CA LEU A 153 5.35 -22.85 -2.29
C LEU A 153 5.59 -21.42 -2.76
N LEU A 154 5.48 -20.49 -1.83
CA LEU A 154 5.85 -19.10 -2.03
C LEU A 154 6.83 -18.68 -0.94
N SER A 155 7.90 -18.01 -1.32
CA SER A 155 8.74 -17.24 -0.39
C SER A 155 8.78 -15.78 -0.84
N ALA A 156 8.67 -14.85 0.12
CA ALA A 156 8.75 -13.42 -0.18
C ALA A 156 9.36 -12.66 0.99
N ASN A 157 10.16 -11.63 0.67
CA ASN A 157 10.78 -10.81 1.69
C ASN A 157 10.82 -9.34 1.32
N LEU A 158 10.80 -8.48 2.35
CA LEU A 158 11.04 -7.06 2.18
C LEU A 158 11.81 -6.51 3.38
N CYS A 159 13.08 -6.15 3.16
CA CYS A 159 13.94 -5.60 4.20
C CYS A 159 14.64 -4.34 3.72
N TYR A 160 14.61 -3.30 4.56
CA TYR A 160 15.34 -2.06 4.38
C TYR A 160 16.00 -1.63 5.69
N PRO A 161 17.27 -1.18 5.70
CA PRO A 161 17.95 -0.71 6.90
C PRO A 161 17.50 0.72 7.25
N ILE A 162 16.26 0.85 7.75
CA ILE A 162 15.58 2.10 8.05
C ILE A 162 15.07 2.16 9.50
N GLY A 163 15.55 1.25 10.34
CA GLY A 163 15.10 1.12 11.73
C GLY A 163 15.45 2.31 12.63
N ASP A 164 16.30 3.23 12.18
CA ASP A 164 16.62 4.49 12.85
C ASP A 164 15.54 5.57 12.71
N ARG A 165 14.58 5.37 11.80
CA ARG A 165 13.51 6.34 11.57
C ARG A 165 12.53 6.34 12.73
N GLU A 166 12.26 7.52 13.28
CA GLU A 166 11.37 7.74 14.43
C GLU A 166 10.02 7.03 14.29
N ARG A 167 9.39 7.11 13.09
CA ARG A 167 8.09 6.50 12.82
C ARG A 167 8.07 4.98 12.93
N LEU A 168 9.24 4.31 12.81
CA LEU A 168 9.37 2.86 12.94
C LEU A 168 9.69 2.42 14.36
N GLN A 169 10.25 3.32 15.17
CA GLN A 169 10.62 2.99 16.54
C GLN A 169 9.50 3.22 17.56
N LYS A 170 8.54 4.09 17.26
CA LYS A 170 7.55 4.55 18.24
C LYS A 170 6.22 3.79 18.14
N PRO A 171 5.81 3.07 19.21
CA PRO A 171 4.46 2.48 19.29
C PRO A 171 3.36 3.54 19.10
N GLU A 172 3.58 4.79 19.56
CA GLU A 172 2.65 5.92 19.41
C GLU A 172 2.44 6.32 17.95
N LEU A 173 3.38 5.97 17.07
CA LEU A 173 3.28 6.20 15.63
C LEU A 173 2.85 4.93 14.85
N ALA A 174 2.42 3.88 15.57
CA ALA A 174 2.15 2.57 15.01
C ALA A 174 3.36 2.03 14.23
N GLY A 175 4.53 2.06 14.88
CA GLY A 175 5.82 1.67 14.30
C GLY A 175 5.98 0.16 14.19
N GLY A 176 7.17 -0.26 13.77
CA GLY A 176 7.52 -1.67 13.56
C GLY A 176 7.66 -2.04 12.09
N ALA A 177 8.35 -3.15 11.85
CA ALA A 177 8.59 -3.67 10.51
C ALA A 177 7.31 -4.30 9.91
N LEU A 178 6.41 -4.84 10.72
CA LEU A 178 5.19 -5.51 10.23
C LEU A 178 4.31 -4.55 9.42
N LEU A 179 3.91 -3.41 10.00
CA LEU A 179 3.03 -2.46 9.33
C LEU A 179 3.73 -1.74 8.17
N ASP A 180 5.03 -1.47 8.28
CA ASP A 180 5.74 -0.72 7.25
C ASP A 180 6.20 -1.58 6.07
N LEU A 181 6.68 -2.78 6.33
CA LEU A 181 7.32 -3.68 5.36
C LEU A 181 6.59 -5.03 5.23
N GLY A 182 6.18 -5.65 6.33
CA GLY A 182 5.49 -6.93 6.36
C GLY A 182 4.16 -6.90 5.61
N VAL A 183 3.46 -5.77 5.62
CA VAL A 183 2.24 -5.53 4.85
C VAL A 183 2.40 -5.85 3.35
N TYR A 184 3.58 -5.62 2.77
CA TYR A 184 3.85 -5.97 1.37
C TYR A 184 3.96 -7.46 1.15
N ALA A 185 4.68 -8.18 2.02
CA ALA A 185 4.83 -9.63 1.92
C ALA A 185 3.47 -10.34 2.13
N LEU A 186 2.64 -9.87 3.07
CA LEU A 186 1.27 -10.36 3.27
C LEU A 186 0.39 -10.11 2.04
N ASN A 187 0.45 -8.90 1.47
CA ASN A 187 -0.27 -8.57 0.24
C ASN A 187 0.20 -9.42 -0.94
N PHE A 188 1.51 -9.65 -1.08
CA PHE A 188 2.06 -10.48 -2.15
C PHE A 188 1.56 -11.93 -2.05
N ALA A 189 1.59 -12.52 -0.85
CA ALA A 189 1.04 -13.86 -0.62
C ALA A 189 -0.46 -13.93 -0.94
N ALA A 190 -1.23 -12.92 -0.52
CA ALA A 190 -2.66 -12.85 -0.79
C ALA A 190 -3.00 -12.72 -2.28
N MET A 191 -2.23 -11.94 -3.04
CA MET A 191 -2.40 -11.79 -4.49
C MET A 191 -2.16 -13.09 -5.24
N VAL A 192 -1.22 -13.93 -4.76
CA VAL A 192 -0.79 -15.16 -5.44
C VAL A 192 -1.55 -16.39 -4.97
N PHE A 193 -1.74 -16.55 -3.66
CA PHE A 193 -2.32 -17.75 -3.05
C PHE A 193 -3.74 -17.57 -2.53
N GLY A 194 -4.25 -16.34 -2.56
CA GLY A 194 -5.59 -16.04 -2.04
C GLY A 194 -5.61 -15.97 -0.51
N THR A 195 -6.77 -16.30 0.07
CA THR A 195 -7.09 -15.94 1.45
C THR A 195 -7.48 -17.12 2.34
N ASP A 196 -7.49 -18.34 1.80
CA ASP A 196 -7.97 -19.54 2.48
C ASP A 196 -6.90 -20.14 3.42
N ILE A 197 -6.46 -19.33 4.39
CA ILE A 197 -5.41 -19.65 5.34
C ILE A 197 -6.01 -20.43 6.51
N ILE A 198 -5.47 -21.63 6.78
CA ILE A 198 -5.92 -22.50 7.86
C ILE A 198 -4.99 -22.46 9.10
N LYS A 199 -3.75 -21.98 8.92
CA LYS A 199 -2.79 -21.84 10.01
C LYS A 199 -1.76 -20.78 9.72
N THR A 200 -1.47 -19.96 10.72
CA THR A 200 -0.34 -19.02 10.75
C THR A 200 0.64 -19.43 11.85
N THR A 201 1.94 -19.36 11.56
CA THR A 201 3.01 -19.54 12.54
C THR A 201 3.98 -18.40 12.36
N SER A 202 4.38 -17.76 13.45
CA SER A 202 5.20 -16.55 13.36
C SER A 202 6.20 -16.41 14.49
N CYS A 203 7.19 -15.55 14.28
CA CYS A 203 8.07 -15.03 15.32
C CYS A 203 8.54 -13.62 14.93
N CYS A 204 8.93 -12.84 15.94
CA CYS A 204 9.56 -11.55 15.72
C CYS A 204 10.74 -11.31 16.67
N ALA A 205 11.62 -10.40 16.28
CA ALA A 205 12.62 -9.81 17.16
C ALA A 205 12.24 -8.34 17.40
N MET A 206 12.08 -8.01 18.68
CA MET A 206 11.63 -6.69 19.12
C MET A 206 12.75 -5.67 19.09
N LEU A 207 12.42 -4.43 18.73
CA LEU A 207 13.24 -3.26 19.05
C LEU A 207 13.12 -2.95 20.56
N PRO A 208 14.11 -2.23 21.14
CA PRO A 208 14.04 -1.83 22.56
C PRO A 208 12.80 -1.00 22.91
N THR A 209 12.14 -0.42 21.93
CA THR A 209 10.95 0.42 22.08
C THR A 209 9.63 -0.37 22.16
N GLY A 210 9.66 -1.71 21.98
CA GLY A 210 8.49 -2.56 22.10
C GLY A 210 7.69 -2.78 20.81
N VAL A 211 8.27 -2.44 19.65
CA VAL A 211 7.73 -2.81 18.33
C VAL A 211 8.65 -3.81 17.64
N ASP A 212 8.19 -4.53 16.61
CA ASP A 212 9.01 -5.47 15.89
C ASP A 212 10.05 -4.77 15.00
N GLY A 213 11.31 -5.21 15.09
CA GLY A 213 12.39 -4.81 14.18
C GLY A 213 12.48 -5.71 12.96
N GLN A 214 12.12 -6.98 13.15
CA GLN A 214 12.05 -7.99 12.09
C GLN A 214 11.09 -9.12 12.49
N ASN A 215 10.54 -9.79 11.47
CA ASN A 215 9.59 -10.87 11.67
C ASN A 215 9.70 -11.94 10.58
N SER A 216 9.21 -13.15 10.91
CA SER A 216 9.01 -14.25 9.98
C SER A 216 7.62 -14.83 10.17
N ILE A 217 6.91 -15.09 9.07
CA ILE A 217 5.53 -15.53 9.07
C ILE A 217 5.40 -16.68 8.08
N THR A 218 4.83 -17.80 8.51
CA THR A 218 4.50 -18.94 7.66
C THR A 218 2.98 -19.11 7.62
N LEU A 219 2.41 -19.09 6.41
CA LEU A 219 0.99 -19.27 6.16
C LEU A 219 0.75 -20.64 5.51
N GLN A 220 -0.15 -21.45 6.08
CA GLN A 220 -0.64 -22.70 5.48
C GLN A 220 -2.04 -22.49 4.95
N TYR A 221 -2.28 -22.95 3.73
CA TYR A 221 -3.56 -22.83 3.03
C TYR A 221 -4.30 -24.17 3.00
N ALA A 222 -5.63 -24.12 2.89
CA ALA A 222 -6.48 -25.31 2.91
C ALA A 222 -6.16 -26.31 1.78
N ASP A 223 -5.67 -25.83 0.65
CA ASP A 223 -5.27 -26.64 -0.51
C ASP A 223 -3.80 -27.16 -0.44
N GLY A 224 -3.16 -27.00 0.72
CA GLY A 224 -1.81 -27.50 1.00
C GLY A 224 -0.67 -26.58 0.56
N LYS A 225 -0.95 -25.39 0.03
CA LYS A 225 0.08 -24.38 -0.26
C LYS A 225 0.72 -23.84 1.04
N ILE A 226 1.95 -23.38 0.94
CA ILE A 226 2.67 -22.73 2.04
C ILE A 226 3.29 -21.43 1.53
N ALA A 227 3.12 -20.34 2.26
CA ALA A 227 3.86 -19.10 2.05
C ALA A 227 4.81 -18.84 3.24
N ILE A 228 6.07 -18.50 2.93
CA ILE A 228 7.13 -18.16 3.90
C ILE A 228 7.50 -16.71 3.66
N LEU A 229 7.19 -15.86 4.62
CA LEU A 229 7.33 -14.41 4.51
C LEU A 229 8.28 -13.91 5.60
N HIS A 230 9.10 -12.91 5.28
CA HIS A 230 9.84 -12.18 6.30
C HIS A 230 10.02 -10.71 5.95
N SER A 231 10.12 -9.89 6.97
CA SER A 231 10.41 -8.48 6.83
C SER A 231 11.34 -7.97 7.94
N SER A 232 12.13 -6.94 7.63
CA SER A 232 13.04 -6.34 8.59
C SER A 232 13.28 -4.85 8.28
N CYS A 233 13.22 -4.02 9.31
CA CYS A 233 13.70 -2.64 9.22
C CYS A 233 15.18 -2.49 9.62
N MET A 234 15.85 -3.58 10.02
CA MET A 234 17.21 -3.56 10.57
C MET A 234 18.29 -3.88 9.54
N VAL A 235 17.95 -4.62 8.49
CA VAL A 235 18.88 -5.09 7.45
C VAL A 235 18.29 -4.89 6.06
N MET A 236 19.10 -5.02 5.02
CA MET A 236 18.62 -5.10 3.64
C MET A 236 18.51 -6.56 3.18
N SER A 237 17.66 -6.82 2.19
CA SER A 237 17.54 -8.10 1.50
C SER A 237 17.49 -7.92 -0.01
N ASP A 238 17.36 -9.03 -0.75
CA ASP A 238 17.13 -9.04 -2.19
C ASP A 238 15.71 -8.57 -2.58
N ARG A 239 14.77 -8.53 -1.63
CA ARG A 239 13.37 -8.10 -1.81
C ARG A 239 12.60 -8.95 -2.83
N MET A 240 13.03 -10.19 -3.01
CA MET A 240 12.46 -11.10 -4.00
C MET A 240 11.20 -11.81 -3.50
N GLY A 241 10.34 -12.17 -4.47
CA GLY A 241 9.30 -13.17 -4.33
C GLY A 241 9.59 -14.35 -5.24
N ILE A 242 9.52 -15.58 -4.71
CA ILE A 242 9.67 -16.82 -5.47
C ILE A 242 8.37 -17.63 -5.34
N ILE A 243 7.75 -17.95 -6.48
CA ILE A 243 6.54 -18.75 -6.53
C ILE A 243 6.86 -20.07 -7.22
N SER A 244 6.96 -21.16 -6.46
CA SER A 244 7.36 -22.47 -6.95
C SER A 244 6.13 -23.33 -7.25
N GLY A 245 6.10 -23.88 -8.45
CA GLY A 245 5.09 -24.82 -8.93
C GLY A 245 5.69 -26.14 -9.37
N GLU A 246 4.83 -27.05 -9.85
CA GLU A 246 5.22 -28.43 -10.21
C GLU A 246 6.15 -28.52 -11.43
N LYS A 247 6.13 -27.49 -12.31
CA LYS A 247 6.88 -27.48 -13.59
C LYS A 247 7.98 -26.41 -13.63
N GLY A 248 8.13 -25.63 -12.57
CA GLY A 248 9.11 -24.54 -12.51
C GLY A 248 8.76 -23.51 -11.44
N HIS A 249 9.37 -22.35 -11.51
CA HIS A 249 9.11 -21.26 -10.57
C HIS A 249 9.18 -19.89 -11.25
N LEU A 250 8.50 -18.92 -10.66
CA LEU A 250 8.63 -17.50 -10.97
C LEU A 250 9.59 -16.85 -9.97
N ILE A 251 10.43 -15.97 -10.46
CA ILE A 251 11.23 -15.06 -9.64
C ILE A 251 10.71 -13.64 -9.90
N VAL A 252 10.15 -13.02 -8.88
CA VAL A 252 9.67 -11.64 -8.91
C VAL A 252 10.70 -10.76 -8.24
N GLU A 253 11.36 -9.91 -9.00
CA GLU A 253 12.35 -8.97 -8.48
C GLU A 253 11.64 -7.78 -7.86
N ASN A 254 11.92 -7.50 -6.57
CA ASN A 254 11.40 -6.38 -5.81
C ASN A 254 9.88 -6.42 -5.60
N ILE A 255 9.40 -7.22 -4.64
CA ILE A 255 7.94 -7.44 -4.42
C ILE A 255 7.12 -6.19 -4.14
N ASN A 256 7.71 -5.13 -3.60
CA ASN A 256 6.98 -3.89 -3.34
C ASN A 256 6.93 -2.93 -4.55
N ASN A 257 7.82 -3.13 -5.52
CA ASN A 257 7.88 -2.39 -6.78
C ASN A 257 8.39 -3.31 -7.89
N PRO A 258 7.58 -4.29 -8.34
CA PRO A 258 8.04 -5.29 -9.31
C PRO A 258 8.62 -4.65 -10.57
N GLU A 259 9.84 -5.06 -10.89
CA GLU A 259 10.59 -4.55 -12.05
C GLU A 259 10.74 -5.62 -13.13
N ARG A 260 10.90 -6.87 -12.70
CA ARG A 260 11.09 -8.02 -13.57
C ARG A 260 10.46 -9.27 -12.99
N VAL A 261 9.87 -10.10 -13.85
CA VAL A 261 9.42 -11.46 -13.52
C VAL A 261 10.10 -12.44 -14.47
N ARG A 262 10.78 -13.43 -13.93
CA ARG A 262 11.45 -14.48 -14.69
C ARG A 262 10.78 -15.82 -14.46
N VAL A 263 10.62 -16.61 -15.52
CA VAL A 263 10.06 -17.96 -15.48
C VAL A 263 11.20 -18.95 -15.67
N VAL A 264 11.41 -19.82 -14.70
CA VAL A 264 12.47 -20.83 -14.70
C VAL A 264 11.85 -22.22 -14.59
N THR A 265 12.23 -23.11 -15.50
CA THR A 265 11.76 -24.49 -15.54
C THR A 265 12.53 -25.40 -14.57
N THR A 266 12.06 -26.66 -14.40
CA THR A 266 12.68 -27.64 -13.48
C THR A 266 14.09 -28.07 -13.87
N ASP A 267 14.51 -27.86 -15.13
CA ASP A 267 15.91 -28.04 -15.59
C ASP A 267 16.74 -26.75 -15.50
N TYR A 268 16.26 -25.77 -14.69
CA TYR A 268 16.92 -24.50 -14.41
C TYR A 268 17.13 -23.59 -15.62
N LYS A 269 16.33 -23.72 -16.68
CA LYS A 269 16.37 -22.82 -17.83
C LYS A 269 15.38 -21.68 -17.64
N GLU A 270 15.86 -20.47 -17.86
CA GLU A 270 15.01 -19.29 -17.99
C GLU A 270 14.32 -19.34 -19.37
N VAL A 271 12.98 -19.40 -19.36
CA VAL A 271 12.20 -19.57 -20.59
C VAL A 271 11.37 -18.34 -20.94
N ALA A 272 11.14 -17.45 -20.01
CA ALA A 272 10.46 -16.17 -20.25
C ALA A 272 10.90 -15.13 -19.23
N VAL A 273 10.89 -13.87 -19.68
CA VAL A 273 11.15 -12.67 -18.86
C VAL A 273 10.10 -11.63 -19.20
N TYR A 274 9.53 -11.02 -18.17
CA TYR A 274 8.56 -9.93 -18.28
C TYR A 274 9.12 -8.72 -17.54
N GLU A 275 9.21 -7.60 -18.22
CA GLU A 275 9.73 -6.33 -17.67
C GLU A 275 8.58 -5.39 -17.33
N ALA A 276 8.73 -4.61 -16.27
CA ALA A 276 7.77 -3.56 -15.96
C ALA A 276 7.77 -2.49 -17.06
N PRO A 277 6.61 -1.94 -17.43
CA PRO A 277 6.56 -0.82 -18.35
C PRO A 277 7.24 0.42 -17.76
N THR A 278 7.63 1.36 -18.63
CA THR A 278 8.12 2.67 -18.18
C THR A 278 7.05 3.35 -17.33
N LYS A 279 7.45 3.85 -16.18
CA LYS A 279 6.59 4.46 -15.18
C LYS A 279 7.11 5.83 -14.74
N ILE A 280 6.24 6.67 -14.21
CA ILE A 280 6.62 7.96 -13.60
C ILE A 280 7.37 7.70 -12.30
N THR A 281 6.69 7.05 -11.35
CA THR A 281 7.25 6.64 -10.05
C THR A 281 6.77 5.24 -9.65
N GLY A 282 5.67 4.76 -10.24
CA GLY A 282 4.91 3.57 -9.89
C GLY A 282 3.68 3.88 -9.02
N TYR A 283 3.61 5.06 -8.39
CA TYR A 283 2.43 5.51 -7.62
C TYR A 283 1.30 6.00 -8.54
N GLU A 284 1.55 6.31 -9.79
CA GLU A 284 0.53 6.76 -10.75
C GLU A 284 -0.58 5.74 -10.95
N TYR A 285 -0.30 4.45 -10.87
CA TYR A 285 -1.31 3.41 -11.10
C TYR A 285 -2.42 3.42 -10.07
N GLN A 286 -2.12 3.67 -8.78
CA GLN A 286 -3.16 3.82 -7.76
C GLN A 286 -3.93 5.13 -7.91
N VAL A 287 -3.30 6.19 -8.45
CA VAL A 287 -3.97 7.46 -8.76
C VAL A 287 -4.95 7.24 -9.93
N TYR A 288 -4.52 6.60 -11.02
CA TYR A 288 -5.40 6.24 -12.15
C TYR A 288 -6.59 5.40 -11.69
N ALA A 289 -6.35 4.34 -10.90
CA ALA A 289 -7.41 3.48 -10.39
C ALA A 289 -8.40 4.23 -9.48
N SER A 290 -7.91 5.20 -8.70
CA SER A 290 -8.76 6.04 -7.84
C SER A 290 -9.62 6.98 -8.66
N ILE A 291 -9.07 7.61 -9.68
CA ILE A 291 -9.81 8.51 -10.61
C ILE A 291 -10.88 7.71 -11.34
N GLU A 292 -10.52 6.56 -11.93
CA GLU A 292 -11.45 5.66 -12.60
C GLU A 292 -12.60 5.22 -11.68
N ALA A 293 -12.30 4.84 -10.46
CA ALA A 293 -13.31 4.46 -9.48
C ALA A 293 -14.28 5.60 -9.15
N ILE A 294 -13.78 6.81 -8.95
CA ILE A 294 -14.59 8.00 -8.69
C ILE A 294 -15.48 8.34 -9.90
N GLU A 295 -14.94 8.32 -11.11
CA GLU A 295 -15.69 8.58 -12.35
C GLU A 295 -16.82 7.57 -12.60
N ASN A 296 -16.61 6.30 -12.19
CA ASN A 296 -17.61 5.24 -12.28
C ASN A 296 -18.55 5.14 -11.05
N GLY A 297 -18.36 5.98 -10.03
CA GLY A 297 -19.16 5.94 -8.80
C GLY A 297 -18.91 4.70 -7.94
N TRP A 298 -17.74 4.08 -8.06
CA TRP A 298 -17.35 2.95 -7.20
C TRP A 298 -16.89 3.45 -5.84
N LEU A 299 -17.19 2.67 -4.81
CA LEU A 299 -16.80 3.01 -3.43
C LEU A 299 -15.45 2.41 -3.01
N GLU A 300 -14.96 1.41 -3.77
CA GLU A 300 -13.70 0.71 -3.53
C GLU A 300 -12.96 0.44 -4.86
N SER A 301 -11.67 0.17 -4.77
CA SER A 301 -10.87 -0.23 -5.93
C SER A 301 -10.95 -1.75 -6.15
N PRO A 302 -11.11 -2.22 -7.41
CA PRO A 302 -11.05 -3.65 -7.70
C PRO A 302 -9.66 -4.27 -7.43
N TYR A 303 -8.60 -3.46 -7.42
CA TYR A 303 -7.23 -3.90 -7.12
C TYR A 303 -7.00 -4.10 -5.61
N MET A 304 -7.71 -3.35 -4.76
CA MET A 304 -7.68 -3.45 -3.30
C MET A 304 -9.09 -3.30 -2.75
N PRO A 305 -9.93 -4.35 -2.85
CA PRO A 305 -11.29 -4.32 -2.29
C PRO A 305 -11.27 -4.14 -0.77
N HIS A 306 -12.27 -3.48 -0.23
CA HIS A 306 -12.38 -3.21 1.21
C HIS A 306 -12.22 -4.47 2.09
N LYS A 307 -12.78 -5.60 1.64
CA LYS A 307 -12.62 -6.88 2.34
C LYS A 307 -11.17 -7.34 2.46
N GLU A 308 -10.34 -7.02 1.46
CA GLU A 308 -8.91 -7.37 1.48
C GLU A 308 -8.16 -6.46 2.46
N THR A 309 -8.45 -5.14 2.45
CA THR A 309 -7.89 -4.21 3.44
C THR A 309 -8.20 -4.67 4.86
N ILE A 310 -9.48 -4.96 5.17
CA ILE A 310 -9.89 -5.45 6.50
C ILE A 310 -9.15 -6.75 6.84
N ARG A 311 -9.08 -7.71 5.91
CA ARG A 311 -8.44 -9.00 6.13
C ARG A 311 -6.93 -8.88 6.41
N ILE A 312 -6.20 -8.06 5.65
CA ILE A 312 -4.76 -7.83 5.87
C ILE A 312 -4.55 -7.11 7.21
N MET A 313 -5.38 -6.13 7.54
CA MET A 313 -5.32 -5.46 8.85
C MET A 313 -5.55 -6.46 9.99
N GLN A 314 -6.55 -7.36 9.87
CA GLN A 314 -6.81 -8.40 10.87
C GLN A 314 -5.64 -9.36 11.04
N GLN A 315 -4.99 -9.79 9.95
CA GLN A 315 -3.79 -10.61 10.03
C GLN A 315 -2.66 -9.90 10.79
N MET A 316 -2.46 -8.61 10.55
CA MET A 316 -1.45 -7.82 11.25
C MET A 316 -1.81 -7.62 12.73
N ASP A 317 -3.07 -7.41 13.07
CA ASP A 317 -3.53 -7.31 14.46
C ASP A 317 -3.34 -8.64 15.21
N ASP A 318 -3.67 -9.78 14.60
CA ASP A 318 -3.47 -11.11 15.19
C ASP A 318 -1.98 -11.39 15.45
N LEU A 319 -1.10 -11.05 14.50
CA LEU A 319 0.35 -11.18 14.66
C LEU A 319 0.89 -10.26 15.77
N ARG A 320 0.48 -8.99 15.80
CA ARG A 320 0.88 -8.06 16.86
C ARG A 320 0.43 -8.56 18.24
N LYS A 321 -0.79 -9.09 18.34
CA LYS A 321 -1.33 -9.66 19.57
C LYS A 321 -0.52 -10.88 20.03
N GLU A 322 -0.16 -11.78 19.10
CA GLU A 322 0.69 -12.95 19.38
C GLU A 322 2.05 -12.52 19.91
N TRP A 323 2.64 -11.46 19.34
CA TRP A 323 3.95 -10.94 19.73
C TRP A 323 3.92 -10.00 20.95
N GLY A 324 2.74 -9.62 21.44
CA GLY A 324 2.57 -8.71 22.58
C GLY A 324 2.83 -7.24 22.24
N ILE A 325 2.80 -6.86 20.96
CA ILE A 325 2.95 -5.47 20.51
C ILE A 325 1.64 -4.73 20.71
N LYS A 326 1.72 -3.56 21.36
CA LYS A 326 0.56 -2.72 21.65
C LYS A 326 0.73 -1.32 21.07
N TYR A 327 -0.32 -0.81 20.47
CA TYR A 327 -0.43 0.59 20.04
C TYR A 327 -1.48 1.33 20.87
N PRO A 328 -1.39 2.67 20.99
CA PRO A 328 -2.41 3.48 21.69
C PRO A 328 -3.82 3.31 21.12
N ALA A 329 -3.93 2.91 19.86
CA ALA A 329 -5.20 2.68 19.16
C ALA A 329 -5.85 1.32 19.48
N ASP A 330 -5.18 0.41 20.18
CA ASP A 330 -5.74 -0.91 20.53
C ASP A 330 -6.91 -0.75 21.53
N ARG A 331 -7.98 -1.55 21.38
CA ARG A 331 -9.17 -1.61 22.24
C ARG A 331 -9.16 -2.85 23.13
#